data_69e1b0eba01681cd6183c22c91fab6e5
#
_entry.id   69e1b0eba01681cd6183c22c91fab6e5
#
_cell.length_a   1.000
_cell.length_b   1.000
_cell.length_c   1.000
_cell.angle_alpha   90.00
_cell.angle_beta   90.00
_cell.angle_gamma   90.00
#
_symmetry.space_group_name_H-M   'P 1'
#
loop_
_entity.id
_entity.type
_entity.pdbx_description
1 polymer ?
#
loop_
_entity_poly.entity_id
_entity_poly.type
_entity_poly.pdbx_seq_one_letter_code
_entity_poly.pdbx_strand_id
1 'polypeptide(L)'
;MSAVVGMAGSWVWGRLADRTAWNCVIWLTAFLNLSCTLGWSFVRPSFAHLVAPVLIVVAAGCAGGASLASTNLQFALSPESGKTAYFGVTAAMSSIATCTSAAVGTAIQPMLEKSMGDSSISLLFFVAGIGGFANLIINGRKLPSVT
;
A
#
# COMPACT_ATOMS: atom_id res chain seq x y z
N MET A 1 -16.46 6.54 -5.77
CA MET A 1 -16.30 5.15 -6.26
C MET A 1 -15.26 4.34 -5.48
N SER A 2 -14.10 4.88 -5.13
CA SER A 2 -13.04 4.17 -4.39
C SER A 2 -13.48 3.59 -3.04
N ALA A 3 -14.33 4.28 -2.27
CA ALA A 3 -14.80 3.82 -0.98
C ALA A 3 -15.65 2.52 -1.08
N VAL A 4 -16.54 2.44 -2.07
CA VAL A 4 -17.38 1.23 -2.30
C VAL A 4 -16.52 0.03 -2.70
N VAL A 5 -15.54 0.26 -3.57
CA VAL A 5 -14.57 -0.78 -3.98
C VAL A 5 -13.72 -1.22 -2.78
N GLY A 6 -13.28 -0.29 -1.93
CA GLY A 6 -12.56 -0.60 -0.70
C GLY A 6 -13.38 -1.44 0.27
N MET A 7 -14.66 -1.12 0.45
CA MET A 7 -15.58 -1.92 1.30
C MET A 7 -15.79 -3.33 0.75
N ALA A 8 -16.05 -3.47 -0.55
CA ALA A 8 -16.17 -4.77 -1.19
C ALA A 8 -14.86 -5.56 -1.10
N GLY A 9 -13.73 -4.89 -1.29
CA GLY A 9 -12.40 -5.47 -1.10
C GLY A 9 -12.21 -5.99 0.33
N SER A 10 -12.54 -5.19 1.33
CA SER A 10 -12.42 -5.61 2.74
C SER A 10 -13.23 -6.87 3.06
N TRP A 11 -14.41 -7.00 2.48
CA TRP A 11 -15.24 -8.21 2.66
C TRP A 11 -14.61 -9.46 2.02
N VAL A 12 -14.06 -9.33 0.81
CA VAL A 12 -13.36 -10.44 0.12
C VAL A 12 -12.12 -10.86 0.91
N TRP A 13 -11.32 -9.87 1.33
CA TRP A 13 -10.09 -10.12 2.09
C TRP A 13 -10.36 -10.67 3.49
N GLY A 14 -11.45 -10.25 4.15
CA GLY A 14 -11.90 -10.83 5.42
C GLY A 14 -12.20 -12.32 5.27
N ARG A 15 -12.97 -12.70 4.25
CA ARG A 15 -13.24 -14.12 3.97
C ARG A 15 -11.98 -14.94 3.64
N LEU A 16 -11.02 -14.32 2.96
CA LEU A 16 -9.75 -14.98 2.69
C LEU A 16 -8.95 -15.17 3.98
N ALA A 17 -8.94 -14.16 4.85
CA ALA A 17 -8.25 -14.22 6.13
C ALA A 17 -8.82 -15.29 7.07
N ASP A 18 -10.14 -15.51 7.04
CA ASP A 18 -10.80 -16.58 7.81
C ASP A 18 -10.37 -18.00 7.36
N ARG A 19 -9.86 -18.12 6.13
CA ARG A 19 -9.41 -19.40 5.57
C ARG A 19 -7.88 -19.56 5.57
N THR A 20 -7.16 -18.46 5.72
CA THR A 20 -5.71 -18.39 5.69
C THR A 20 -5.22 -17.59 6.89
N ALA A 21 -3.92 -17.45 7.08
CA ALA A 21 -3.38 -16.58 8.12
C ALA A 21 -3.43 -15.10 7.66
N TRP A 22 -3.62 -14.16 8.60
CA TRP A 22 -3.58 -12.71 8.35
C TRP A 22 -2.30 -12.25 7.65
N ASN A 23 -1.17 -12.92 7.96
CA ASN A 23 0.10 -12.67 7.29
C ASN A 23 0.04 -12.90 5.77
N CYS A 24 -0.69 -13.93 5.33
CA CYS A 24 -0.88 -14.22 3.92
C CYS A 24 -1.65 -13.08 3.22
N VAL A 25 -2.68 -12.55 3.89
CA VAL A 25 -3.47 -11.42 3.36
C VAL A 25 -2.60 -10.16 3.26
N ILE A 26 -1.77 -9.85 4.27
CA ILE A 26 -0.84 -8.73 4.24
C ILE A 26 0.13 -8.86 3.05
N TRP A 27 0.74 -10.03 2.90
CA TRP A 27 1.67 -10.30 1.81
C TRP A 27 1.01 -10.13 0.44
N LEU A 28 -0.16 -10.73 0.25
CA LEU A 28 -0.86 -10.72 -1.02
C LEU A 28 -1.35 -9.31 -1.39
N THR A 29 -1.94 -8.59 -0.43
CA THR A 29 -2.38 -7.20 -0.65
C THR A 29 -1.21 -6.25 -0.91
N ALA A 30 -0.09 -6.41 -0.19
CA ALA A 30 1.12 -5.64 -0.43
C ALA A 30 1.70 -5.93 -1.81
N PHE A 31 1.82 -7.20 -2.18
CA PHE A 31 2.31 -7.62 -3.49
C PHE A 31 1.46 -7.05 -4.63
N LEU A 32 0.14 -7.17 -4.55
CA LEU A 32 -0.77 -6.64 -5.56
C LEU A 32 -0.71 -5.10 -5.64
N ASN A 33 -0.66 -4.43 -4.49
CA ASN A 33 -0.55 -2.97 -4.46
C ASN A 33 0.76 -2.48 -5.10
N LEU A 34 1.88 -3.11 -4.77
CA LEU A 34 3.17 -2.79 -5.37
C LEU A 34 3.21 -3.10 -6.88
N SER A 35 2.54 -4.18 -7.30
CA SER A 35 2.38 -4.50 -8.72
C SER A 35 1.57 -3.42 -9.46
N CYS A 36 0.50 -2.89 -8.84
CA CYS A 36 -0.23 -1.75 -9.36
C CYS A 36 0.64 -0.48 -9.44
N THR A 37 1.45 -0.23 -8.41
CA THR A 37 2.40 0.91 -8.40
C THR A 37 3.40 0.80 -9.55
N LEU A 38 3.97 -0.37 -9.78
CA LEU A 38 4.81 -0.61 -10.96
C LEU A 38 4.02 -0.49 -12.27
N GLY A 39 2.78 -0.95 -12.28
CA GLY A 39 1.89 -0.83 -13.43
C GLY A 39 1.72 0.62 -13.91
N TRP A 40 1.64 1.57 -12.97
CA TRP A 40 1.58 3.01 -13.29
C TRP A 40 2.78 3.51 -14.08
N SER A 41 3.97 2.92 -13.89
CA SER A 41 5.18 3.30 -14.64
C SER A 41 5.07 3.02 -16.14
N PHE A 42 4.20 2.09 -16.54
CA PHE A 42 4.01 1.67 -17.94
C PHE A 42 2.78 2.28 -18.59
N VAL A 43 1.98 3.07 -17.85
CA VAL A 43 0.79 3.72 -18.38
C VAL A 43 1.20 4.82 -19.34
N ARG A 44 0.89 4.63 -20.61
CA ARG A 44 1.09 5.65 -21.67
C ARG A 44 -0.21 6.41 -21.90
N PRO A 45 -0.15 7.69 -22.33
CA PRO A 45 -1.35 8.49 -22.60
C PRO A 45 -2.36 7.81 -23.53
N SER A 46 -1.87 7.06 -24.50
CA SER A 46 -2.69 6.35 -25.49
C SER A 46 -3.63 5.29 -24.90
N PHE A 47 -3.24 4.65 -23.79
CA PHE A 47 -4.00 3.57 -23.13
C PHE A 47 -4.45 3.92 -21.72
N ALA A 48 -4.16 5.14 -21.26
CA ALA A 48 -4.44 5.56 -19.89
C ALA A 48 -5.93 5.42 -19.54
N HIS A 49 -6.84 5.72 -20.45
CA HIS A 49 -8.28 5.66 -20.22
C HIS A 49 -8.79 4.23 -19.97
N LEU A 50 -8.09 3.20 -20.43
CA LEU A 50 -8.44 1.79 -20.21
C LEU A 50 -7.73 1.21 -18.99
N VAL A 51 -6.44 1.50 -18.84
CA VAL A 51 -5.59 0.87 -17.81
C VAL A 51 -5.73 1.54 -16.46
N ALA A 52 -5.83 2.88 -16.42
CA ALA A 52 -5.91 3.61 -15.16
C ALA A 52 -7.13 3.23 -14.30
N PRO A 53 -8.37 3.11 -14.83
CA PRO A 53 -9.49 2.66 -14.01
C PRO A 53 -9.30 1.28 -13.39
N VAL A 54 -8.69 0.35 -14.13
CA VAL A 54 -8.40 -1.01 -13.63
C VAL A 54 -7.39 -0.95 -12.49
N LEU A 55 -6.28 -0.23 -12.65
CA LEU A 55 -5.27 -0.06 -11.61
C LEU A 55 -5.86 0.60 -10.35
N ILE A 56 -6.70 1.63 -10.52
CA ILE A 56 -7.37 2.30 -9.39
C ILE A 56 -8.29 1.34 -8.63
N VAL A 57 -9.10 0.55 -9.34
CA VAL A 57 -10.03 -0.41 -8.72
C VAL A 57 -9.26 -1.49 -7.96
N VAL A 58 -8.22 -2.07 -8.57
CA VAL A 58 -7.39 -3.09 -7.91
C VAL A 58 -6.65 -2.50 -6.70
N ALA A 59 -6.03 -1.34 -6.84
CA ALA A 59 -5.33 -0.69 -5.75
C ALA A 59 -6.28 -0.34 -4.58
N ALA A 60 -7.49 0.18 -4.87
CA ALA A 60 -8.48 0.48 -3.84
C ALA A 60 -8.97 -0.79 -3.11
N GLY A 61 -9.18 -1.89 -3.85
CA GLY A 61 -9.53 -3.18 -3.26
C GLY A 61 -8.42 -3.73 -2.36
N CYS A 62 -7.16 -3.65 -2.80
CA CYS A 62 -6.00 -4.05 -2.01
C CYS A 62 -5.79 -3.18 -0.78
N ALA A 63 -6.01 -1.87 -0.87
CA ALA A 63 -5.92 -0.95 0.26
C ALA A 63 -6.91 -1.31 1.37
N GLY A 64 -8.14 -1.70 1.02
CA GLY A 64 -9.13 -2.20 1.98
C GLY A 64 -8.65 -3.43 2.74
N GLY A 65 -8.08 -4.40 2.03
CA GLY A 65 -7.50 -5.61 2.63
C GLY A 65 -6.28 -5.34 3.51
N ALA A 66 -5.37 -4.49 3.05
CA ALA A 66 -4.19 -4.10 3.82
C ALA A 66 -4.56 -3.37 5.12
N SER A 67 -5.55 -2.46 5.05
CA SER A 67 -6.06 -1.75 6.23
C SER A 67 -6.68 -2.72 7.25
N LEU A 68 -7.53 -3.64 6.78
CA LEU A 68 -8.16 -4.65 7.64
C LEU A 68 -7.11 -5.54 8.31
N ALA A 69 -6.16 -6.07 7.54
CA ALA A 69 -5.14 -6.97 8.03
C ALA A 69 -4.17 -6.28 8.99
N SER A 70 -3.75 -5.04 8.71
CA SER A 70 -2.89 -4.28 9.61
C SER A 70 -3.58 -3.92 10.92
N THR A 71 -4.88 -3.59 10.90
CA THR A 71 -5.65 -3.34 12.11
C THR A 71 -5.75 -4.59 12.98
N ASN A 72 -6.07 -5.75 12.38
CA ASN A 72 -6.13 -7.01 13.12
C ASN A 72 -4.78 -7.43 13.70
N LEU A 73 -3.70 -7.24 12.92
CA LEU A 73 -2.35 -7.48 13.43
C LEU A 73 -1.99 -6.55 14.60
N GLN A 74 -2.37 -5.28 14.53
CA GLN A 74 -2.18 -4.34 15.63
C GLN A 74 -2.95 -4.77 16.88
N PHE A 75 -4.19 -5.25 16.74
CA PHE A 75 -4.95 -5.81 17.86
C PHE A 75 -4.27 -7.03 18.48
N ALA A 76 -3.76 -7.94 17.65
CA ALA A 76 -3.08 -9.14 18.11
C ALA A 76 -1.74 -8.85 18.81
N LEU A 77 -1.02 -7.82 18.38
CA LEU A 77 0.28 -7.44 18.93
C LEU A 77 0.19 -6.42 20.07
N SER A 78 -0.97 -5.78 20.27
CA SER A 78 -1.12 -4.76 21.30
C SER A 78 -1.12 -5.39 22.70
N PRO A 79 -0.37 -4.82 23.66
CA PRO A 79 -0.39 -5.28 25.04
C PRO A 79 -1.79 -5.09 25.67
N GLU A 80 -2.18 -5.96 26.59
CA GLU A 80 -3.48 -5.88 27.26
C GLU A 80 -3.69 -4.54 27.99
N SER A 81 -2.62 -4.04 28.61
CA SER A 81 -2.59 -2.72 29.23
C SER A 81 -1.99 -1.70 28.26
N GLY A 82 -2.76 -0.67 27.90
CA GLY A 82 -2.28 0.44 27.07
C GLY A 82 -2.57 0.31 25.57
N LYS A 83 -3.56 -0.48 25.17
CA LYS A 83 -3.99 -0.64 23.75
C LYS A 83 -4.18 0.71 23.06
N THR A 84 -4.86 1.66 23.69
CA THR A 84 -5.12 2.99 23.11
C THR A 84 -3.82 3.76 22.82
N ALA A 85 -2.85 3.71 23.74
CA ALA A 85 -1.55 4.35 23.55
C ALA A 85 -0.78 3.70 22.39
N TYR A 86 -0.81 2.36 22.29
CA TYR A 86 -0.19 1.62 21.18
C TYR A 86 -0.77 2.03 19.84
N PHE A 87 -2.11 2.08 19.71
CA PHE A 87 -2.77 2.54 18.48
C PHE A 87 -2.47 4.01 18.19
N GLY A 88 -2.42 4.87 19.21
CA GLY A 88 -2.07 6.27 19.04
C GLY A 88 -0.65 6.46 18.49
N VAL A 89 0.32 5.73 19.03
CA VAL A 89 1.72 5.78 18.55
C VAL A 89 1.84 5.26 17.13
N THR A 90 1.24 4.11 16.82
CA THR A 90 1.30 3.55 15.46
C THR A 90 0.63 4.44 14.43
N ALA A 91 -0.51 5.06 14.76
CA ALA A 91 -1.19 6.03 13.91
C ALA A 91 -0.34 7.29 13.70
N ALA A 92 0.27 7.83 14.74
CA ALA A 92 1.16 8.99 14.65
C ALA A 92 2.38 8.70 13.76
N MET A 93 3.03 7.56 13.95
CA MET A 93 4.19 7.15 13.14
C MET A 93 3.81 6.97 11.67
N SER A 94 2.68 6.34 11.38
CA SER A 94 2.21 6.18 9.99
C SER A 94 1.86 7.51 9.35
N SER A 95 1.26 8.44 10.09
CA SER A 95 0.95 9.79 9.61
C SER A 95 2.22 10.59 9.32
N ILE A 96 3.22 10.56 10.21
CA ILE A 96 4.52 11.20 9.99
C ILE A 96 5.19 10.64 8.75
N ALA A 97 5.22 9.31 8.59
CA ALA A 97 5.80 8.66 7.42
C ALA A 97 5.09 9.09 6.12
N THR A 98 3.77 9.15 6.14
CA THR A 98 2.96 9.58 4.98
C THR A 98 3.22 11.05 4.63
N CYS A 99 3.20 11.95 5.62
CA CYS A 99 3.47 13.37 5.41
C CYS A 99 4.89 13.61 4.90
N THR A 100 5.87 12.92 5.47
CA THR A 100 7.28 13.02 5.03
C THR A 100 7.44 12.53 3.59
N SER A 101 6.84 11.38 3.26
CA SER A 101 6.88 10.84 1.90
C SER A 101 6.22 11.78 0.88
N ALA A 102 5.07 12.37 1.22
CA ALA A 102 4.40 13.34 0.38
C ALA A 102 5.24 14.61 0.20
N ALA A 103 5.83 15.14 1.26
CA ALA A 103 6.68 16.33 1.20
C ALA A 103 7.94 16.08 0.34
N VAL A 104 8.58 14.94 0.51
CA VAL A 104 9.75 14.54 -0.32
C VAL A 104 9.34 14.38 -1.78
N GLY A 105 8.21 13.71 -2.04
CA GLY A 105 7.70 13.52 -3.40
C GLY A 105 7.43 14.85 -4.11
N THR A 106 6.73 15.78 -3.44
CA THR A 106 6.42 17.11 -3.99
C THR A 106 7.67 17.99 -4.17
N ALA A 107 8.68 17.84 -3.33
CA ALA A 107 9.94 18.58 -3.47
C ALA A 107 10.82 18.07 -4.63
N ILE A 108 10.83 16.75 -4.86
CA ILE A 108 11.64 16.11 -5.89
C ILE A 108 11.00 16.20 -7.28
N GLN A 109 9.67 16.14 -7.35
CA GLN A 109 8.93 16.13 -8.62
C GLN A 109 9.36 17.24 -9.60
N PRO A 110 9.40 18.55 -9.23
CA PRO A 110 9.77 19.61 -10.16
C PRO A 110 11.22 19.52 -10.62
N MET A 111 12.12 18.97 -9.81
CA MET A 111 13.52 18.76 -10.18
C MET A 111 13.64 17.67 -11.25
N LEU A 112 12.89 16.58 -11.09
CA LEU A 112 12.85 15.48 -12.05
C LEU A 112 12.15 15.90 -13.35
N GLU A 113 11.06 16.65 -13.25
CA GLU A 113 10.32 17.16 -14.41
C GLU A 113 11.19 18.05 -15.28
N LYS A 114 12.01 18.90 -14.66
CA LYS A 114 12.97 19.77 -15.38
C LYS A 114 14.06 18.98 -16.09
N SER A 115 14.49 17.81 -15.55
CA SER A 115 15.58 17.01 -16.12
C SER A 115 15.10 15.93 -17.09
N MET A 116 13.91 15.36 -16.88
CA MET A 116 13.43 14.18 -17.60
C MET A 116 12.06 14.37 -18.30
N GLY A 117 11.43 15.53 -18.14
CA GLY A 117 10.13 15.83 -18.74
C GLY A 117 9.04 14.86 -18.28
N ASP A 118 8.16 14.46 -19.20
CA ASP A 118 6.99 13.60 -18.93
C ASP A 118 7.34 12.21 -18.34
N SER A 119 8.59 11.78 -18.47
CA SER A 119 9.04 10.49 -17.92
C SER A 119 9.31 10.51 -16.42
N SER A 120 9.33 11.69 -15.79
CA SER A 120 9.63 11.88 -14.36
C SER A 120 8.65 11.13 -13.45
N ILE A 121 7.36 11.18 -13.76
CA ILE A 121 6.31 10.52 -13.00
C ILE A 121 6.44 8.99 -13.09
N SER A 122 6.68 8.47 -14.30
CA SER A 122 6.89 7.03 -14.51
C SER A 122 8.10 6.52 -13.74
N LEU A 123 9.18 7.29 -13.69
CA LEU A 123 10.37 6.96 -12.92
C LEU A 123 10.10 6.91 -11.41
N LEU A 124 9.33 7.89 -10.88
CA LEU A 124 8.96 7.91 -9.47
C LEU A 124 8.16 6.66 -9.08
N PHE A 125 7.17 6.27 -9.88
CA PHE A 125 6.40 5.05 -9.65
C PHE A 125 7.27 3.80 -9.75
N PHE A 126 8.21 3.76 -10.69
CA PHE A 126 9.13 2.64 -10.85
C PHE A 126 10.05 2.48 -9.64
N VAL A 127 10.67 3.56 -9.19
CA VAL A 127 11.54 3.55 -7.99
C VAL A 127 10.74 3.20 -6.73
N ALA A 128 9.55 3.77 -6.56
CA ALA A 128 8.68 3.47 -5.45
C ALA A 128 8.24 2.00 -5.43
N GLY A 129 7.91 1.44 -6.60
CA GLY A 129 7.54 0.04 -6.74
C GLY A 129 8.68 -0.91 -6.40
N ILE A 130 9.87 -0.69 -6.95
CA ILE A 130 11.06 -1.51 -6.65
C ILE A 130 11.45 -1.40 -5.18
N GLY A 131 11.49 -0.18 -4.62
CA GLY A 131 11.79 0.05 -3.21
C GLY A 131 10.78 -0.66 -2.30
N GLY A 132 9.50 -0.61 -2.65
CA GLY A 132 8.44 -1.33 -1.94
C GLY A 132 8.61 -2.85 -1.99
N PHE A 133 8.94 -3.42 -3.14
CA PHE A 133 9.22 -4.86 -3.25
C PHE A 133 10.46 -5.27 -2.46
N ALA A 134 11.54 -4.50 -2.52
CA ALA A 134 12.73 -4.74 -1.71
C ALA A 134 12.40 -4.73 -0.22
N ASN A 135 11.62 -3.74 0.25
CA ASN A 135 11.16 -3.67 1.63
C ASN A 135 10.28 -4.87 2.00
N LEU A 136 9.36 -5.28 1.13
CA LEU A 136 8.50 -6.45 1.35
C LEU A 136 9.32 -7.73 1.49
N ILE A 137 10.35 -7.93 0.68
CA ILE A 137 11.21 -9.12 0.75
C ILE A 137 12.05 -9.11 2.04
N ILE A 138 12.62 -7.97 2.40
CA ILE A 138 13.52 -7.86 3.57
C ILE A 138 12.76 -7.97 4.88
N ASN A 139 11.65 -7.26 5.00
CA ASN A 139 10.92 -7.11 6.26
C ASN A 139 9.71 -8.04 6.37
N GLY A 140 9.13 -8.45 5.26
CA GLY A 140 7.96 -9.31 5.28
C GLY A 140 8.23 -10.69 5.90
N ARG A 141 9.45 -11.21 5.77
CA ARG A 141 9.87 -12.47 6.41
C ARG A 141 9.93 -12.39 7.94
N LYS A 142 9.94 -11.21 8.51
CA LYS A 142 10.01 -10.97 9.97
C LYS A 142 8.62 -10.84 10.61
N LEU A 143 7.55 -10.90 9.82
CA LEU A 143 6.20 -10.83 10.37
C LEU A 143 5.94 -12.05 11.25
N PRO A 144 5.47 -11.85 12.50
CA PRO A 144 5.13 -12.96 13.36
C PRO A 144 3.96 -13.75 12.78
N SER A 145 4.01 -15.08 12.90
CA SER A 145 2.90 -15.96 12.51
C SER A 145 1.76 -15.76 13.53
N VAL A 146 0.76 -14.97 13.15
CA VAL A 146 -0.49 -14.84 13.91
C VAL A 146 -1.50 -15.76 13.24
N THR A 147 -1.82 -16.87 13.92
CA THR A 147 -2.90 -17.80 13.57
C THR A 147 -4.21 -17.34 14.16
#